data_73031e27a28c6dedab293902a2e194f6
#
_entry.id   73031e27a28c6dedab293902a2e194f6
#
_cell.length_a   1.000
_cell.length_b   1.000
_cell.length_c   1.000
_cell.angle_alpha   90.00
_cell.angle_beta   90.00
_cell.angle_gamma   90.00
#
_symmetry.space_group_name_H-M   'P 1'
#
loop_
_entity.id
_entity.type
_entity.pdbx_description
1 polymer ?
#
loop_
_entity_poly.entity_id
_entity_poly.type
_entity_poly.pdbx_seq_one_letter_code
_entity_poly.pdbx_strand_id
1 'polypeptide(L)'
;IPGGDVLPDAPVCHALALSADDEENAQAMRRHLDLSAEGPVDDLIGRLEDKGILVYELQMDGSGFSGMNGFVSGRPYIVYNHEMSTERNRSTIAHELAHLLFIWPENMDQSEIEAKATAISGAFLFPAEDAKRELGLRRRSISNDMTTVATEYGISMMLLAKRAQVLGIVSDSAYKDFCIRASKMGWRNNEPSRIPEENPRLFAQLVGRAVNEEDISLQRGAELLKVPYEQIVQLCCYSEV
;
A
#
# COMPACT_ATOMS: atom_id res chain seq x y z
N ILE A 1 2.21 9.90 23.76
CA ILE A 1 3.41 9.15 24.19
C ILE A 1 4.48 10.20 24.48
N PRO A 2 5.04 10.28 25.71
CA PRO A 2 6.22 11.08 25.98
C PRO A 2 7.39 10.47 25.20
N GLY A 3 8.09 11.23 24.40
CA GLY A 3 9.27 10.77 23.65
C GLY A 3 9.17 11.03 22.14
N GLY A 4 9.08 12.32 21.75
CA GLY A 4 9.05 12.74 20.35
C GLY A 4 10.25 12.32 19.49
N ASP A 5 11.29 11.75 20.09
CA ASP A 5 12.53 11.37 19.40
C ASP A 5 12.57 9.90 18.95
N VAL A 6 11.49 9.14 19.12
CA VAL A 6 11.44 7.70 18.85
C VAL A 6 10.95 7.36 17.45
N LEU A 7 10.13 8.23 16.88
CA LEU A 7 9.59 8.00 15.54
C LEU A 7 10.46 8.70 14.50
N PRO A 8 10.69 8.08 13.35
CA PRO A 8 11.29 8.76 12.21
C PRO A 8 10.54 10.05 11.86
N ASP A 9 11.25 11.03 11.31
CA ASP A 9 10.60 12.21 10.76
C ASP A 9 9.66 11.79 9.65
N ALA A 10 8.40 12.24 9.74
CA ALA A 10 7.42 11.96 8.71
C ALA A 10 7.77 12.72 7.41
N PRO A 11 7.48 12.16 6.23
CA PRO A 11 7.66 12.87 4.97
C PRO A 11 6.76 14.11 4.96
N VAL A 12 7.20 15.13 4.24
CA VAL A 12 6.38 16.33 4.06
C VAL A 12 5.18 15.97 3.19
N CYS A 13 4.01 15.94 3.80
CA CYS A 13 2.74 15.67 3.11
C CYS A 13 2.23 16.92 2.38
N HIS A 14 1.39 16.72 1.35
CA HIS A 14 0.88 17.80 0.49
C HIS A 14 2.00 18.70 -0.06
N ALA A 15 3.12 18.09 -0.46
CA ALA A 15 4.31 18.78 -0.94
C ALA A 15 4.60 18.52 -2.43
N LEU A 16 4.02 17.48 -3.01
CA LEU A 16 4.23 17.13 -4.41
C LEU A 16 3.22 17.86 -5.29
N ALA A 17 3.74 18.62 -6.27
CA ALA A 17 2.91 19.22 -7.30
C ALA A 17 2.38 18.12 -8.24
N LEU A 18 1.09 18.21 -8.57
CA LEU A 18 0.44 17.24 -9.45
C LEU A 18 0.78 17.55 -10.92
N SER A 19 1.39 16.57 -11.62
CA SER A 19 1.57 16.60 -13.08
C SER A 19 0.36 16.03 -13.81
N ALA A 20 0.21 16.37 -15.07
CA ALA A 20 -0.74 15.71 -15.96
C ALA A 20 -0.35 14.25 -16.22
N ASP A 21 0.94 13.92 -16.21
CA ASP A 21 1.49 12.57 -16.43
C ASP A 21 1.53 11.76 -15.12
N ASP A 22 0.86 10.62 -15.11
CA ASP A 22 0.79 9.73 -13.94
C ASP A 22 2.13 9.02 -13.65
N GLU A 23 2.95 8.78 -14.68
CA GLU A 23 4.28 8.22 -14.49
C GLU A 23 5.22 9.24 -13.81
N GLU A 24 5.16 10.51 -14.20
CA GLU A 24 5.91 11.57 -13.51
C GLU A 24 5.49 11.70 -12.04
N ASN A 25 4.20 11.64 -11.77
CA ASN A 25 3.67 11.65 -10.40
C ASN A 25 4.17 10.44 -9.59
N ALA A 26 4.08 9.24 -10.15
CA ALA A 26 4.57 8.02 -9.50
C ALA A 26 6.08 8.09 -9.21
N GLN A 27 6.86 8.62 -10.16
CA GLN A 27 8.29 8.83 -9.97
C GLN A 27 8.59 9.90 -8.91
N ALA A 28 7.79 10.98 -8.84
CA ALA A 28 7.90 11.97 -7.79
C ALA A 28 7.62 11.36 -6.40
N MET A 29 6.59 10.51 -6.31
CA MET A 29 6.24 9.78 -5.09
C MET A 29 7.36 8.82 -4.66
N ARG A 30 7.94 8.05 -5.60
CA ARG A 30 9.07 7.16 -5.32
C ARG A 30 10.29 7.94 -4.82
N ARG A 31 10.66 9.05 -5.48
CA ARG A 31 11.78 9.91 -5.03
C ARG A 31 11.55 10.50 -3.65
N HIS A 32 10.32 10.94 -3.35
CA HIS A 32 9.98 11.52 -2.05
C HIS A 32 10.13 10.52 -0.89
N LEU A 33 9.98 9.24 -1.19
CA LEU A 33 10.15 8.15 -0.24
C LEU A 33 11.55 7.50 -0.30
N ASP A 34 12.49 8.06 -1.07
CA ASP A 34 13.84 7.50 -1.30
C ASP A 34 13.79 6.07 -1.85
N LEU A 35 12.81 5.77 -2.70
CA LEU A 35 12.69 4.50 -3.38
C LEU A 35 13.37 4.55 -4.76
N SER A 36 13.78 3.38 -5.26
CA SER A 36 14.28 3.25 -6.63
C SER A 36 13.22 3.71 -7.64
N ALA A 37 13.68 4.31 -8.75
CA ALA A 37 12.80 4.70 -9.85
C ALA A 37 12.12 3.50 -10.51
N GLU A 38 12.78 2.35 -10.55
CA GLU A 38 12.33 1.10 -11.14
C GLU A 38 12.39 -0.04 -10.13
N GLY A 39 11.81 -1.18 -10.50
CA GLY A 39 11.76 -2.39 -9.70
C GLY A 39 10.59 -2.45 -8.71
N PRO A 40 10.34 -3.63 -8.15
CA PRO A 40 9.30 -3.83 -7.15
C PRO A 40 9.57 -3.01 -5.87
N VAL A 41 8.52 -2.65 -5.18
CA VAL A 41 8.59 -2.09 -3.83
C VAL A 41 8.42 -3.25 -2.85
N ASP A 42 9.51 -3.71 -2.28
CA ASP A 42 9.48 -4.76 -1.25
C ASP A 42 9.01 -4.19 0.08
N ASP A 43 8.21 -4.96 0.84
CA ASP A 43 7.71 -4.60 2.17
C ASP A 43 7.19 -3.15 2.20
N LEU A 44 6.15 -2.88 1.41
CA LEU A 44 5.59 -1.51 1.27
C LEU A 44 5.24 -0.91 2.62
N ILE A 45 4.61 -1.69 3.51
CA ILE A 45 4.21 -1.22 4.84
C ILE A 45 5.44 -0.85 5.65
N GLY A 46 6.45 -1.73 5.73
CA GLY A 46 7.69 -1.45 6.45
C GLY A 46 8.40 -0.21 5.92
N ARG A 47 8.45 -0.01 4.59
CA ARG A 47 9.02 1.19 3.98
C ARG A 47 8.31 2.48 4.41
N LEU A 48 6.98 2.44 4.51
CA LEU A 48 6.21 3.60 4.96
C LEU A 48 6.42 3.88 6.44
N GLU A 49 6.46 2.84 7.27
CA GLU A 49 6.73 2.95 8.70
C GLU A 49 8.15 3.49 8.96
N ASP A 50 9.15 3.06 8.19
CA ASP A 50 10.53 3.60 8.25
C ASP A 50 10.59 5.09 7.89
N LYS A 51 9.63 5.59 7.11
CA LYS A 51 9.46 7.02 6.79
C LYS A 51 8.55 7.76 7.76
N GLY A 52 8.12 7.14 8.84
CA GLY A 52 7.28 7.77 9.87
C GLY A 52 5.81 7.92 9.53
N ILE A 53 5.32 7.23 8.49
CA ILE A 53 3.90 7.10 8.20
C ILE A 53 3.35 5.96 9.05
N LEU A 54 2.32 6.24 9.84
CA LEU A 54 1.68 5.20 10.65
C LEU A 54 0.75 4.36 9.78
N VAL A 55 0.96 3.06 9.75
CA VAL A 55 0.08 2.14 9.02
C VAL A 55 -0.70 1.28 10.00
N TYR A 56 -2.01 1.16 9.81
CA TYR A 56 -2.88 0.36 10.66
C TYR A 56 -3.76 -0.56 9.82
N GLU A 57 -3.92 -1.78 10.28
CA GLU A 57 -4.91 -2.70 9.74
C GLU A 57 -6.23 -2.60 10.51
N LEU A 58 -7.34 -2.78 9.80
CA LEU A 58 -8.66 -2.84 10.38
C LEU A 58 -9.42 -3.98 9.73
N GLN A 59 -10.06 -4.82 10.52
CA GLN A 59 -10.93 -5.87 10.03
C GLN A 59 -12.36 -5.33 9.93
N MET A 60 -12.90 -5.28 8.70
CA MET A 60 -14.26 -4.80 8.45
C MET A 60 -14.97 -5.67 7.41
N ASP A 61 -15.65 -6.71 7.90
CA ASP A 61 -16.42 -7.62 7.08
C ASP A 61 -17.62 -6.91 6.41
N GLY A 62 -17.86 -7.24 5.13
CA GLY A 62 -19.05 -6.81 4.41
C GLY A 62 -19.17 -5.31 4.18
N SER A 63 -18.19 -4.51 4.55
CA SER A 63 -18.14 -3.08 4.30
C SER A 63 -17.55 -2.79 2.91
N GLY A 64 -18.02 -1.75 2.25
CA GLY A 64 -17.36 -1.21 1.04
C GLY A 64 -16.03 -0.50 1.36
N PHE A 65 -15.56 -0.54 2.61
CA PHE A 65 -14.35 0.12 3.06
C PHE A 65 -13.09 -0.63 2.57
N SER A 66 -12.23 0.07 1.86
CA SER A 66 -10.91 -0.44 1.44
C SER A 66 -9.78 0.16 2.27
N GLY A 67 -9.77 1.47 2.44
CA GLY A 67 -8.77 2.21 3.19
C GLY A 67 -9.17 3.66 3.44
N MET A 68 -8.37 4.34 4.22
CA MET A 68 -8.46 5.78 4.49
C MET A 68 -7.09 6.32 4.92
N ASN A 69 -6.91 7.61 4.76
CA ASN A 69 -5.74 8.34 5.24
C ASN A 69 -6.13 9.53 6.11
N GLY A 70 -5.15 10.12 6.78
CA GLY A 70 -5.35 11.32 7.58
C GLY A 70 -4.14 11.66 8.44
N PHE A 71 -4.37 12.50 9.43
CA PHE A 71 -3.33 12.93 10.37
C PHE A 71 -3.77 12.73 11.81
N VAL A 72 -2.86 12.26 12.64
CA VAL A 72 -3.02 12.15 14.09
C VAL A 72 -1.84 12.83 14.77
N SER A 73 -2.09 13.87 15.57
CA SER A 73 -1.05 14.68 16.20
C SER A 73 0.03 15.18 15.22
N GLY A 74 -0.40 15.57 14.01
CA GLY A 74 0.49 16.04 12.95
C GLY A 74 1.23 14.94 12.17
N ARG A 75 1.07 13.67 12.52
CA ARG A 75 1.67 12.54 11.79
C ARG A 75 0.69 11.94 10.80
N PRO A 76 1.12 11.65 9.57
CA PRO A 76 0.29 10.98 8.59
C PRO A 76 0.03 9.54 8.98
N TYR A 77 -1.18 9.07 8.70
CA TYR A 77 -1.53 7.67 8.86
C TYR A 77 -2.31 7.14 7.65
N ILE A 78 -2.22 5.85 7.46
CA ILE A 78 -3.01 5.08 6.50
C ILE A 78 -3.66 3.91 7.26
N VAL A 79 -4.95 3.69 7.03
CA VAL A 79 -5.67 2.50 7.52
C VAL A 79 -6.16 1.71 6.32
N TYR A 80 -5.99 0.40 6.33
CA TYR A 80 -6.49 -0.49 5.27
C TYR A 80 -7.31 -1.64 5.84
N ASN A 81 -8.18 -2.22 5.00
CA ASN A 81 -8.99 -3.37 5.40
C ASN A 81 -8.23 -4.67 5.15
N HIS A 82 -7.82 -5.33 6.24
CA HIS A 82 -7.06 -6.59 6.22
C HIS A 82 -7.77 -7.76 5.50
N GLU A 83 -9.10 -7.74 5.39
CA GLU A 83 -9.88 -8.82 4.74
C GLU A 83 -9.65 -8.97 3.21
N MET A 84 -8.92 -8.04 2.61
CA MET A 84 -8.60 -8.09 1.19
C MET A 84 -7.28 -8.83 0.94
N SER A 85 -7.04 -9.28 -0.30
CA SER A 85 -5.75 -9.87 -0.68
C SER A 85 -4.60 -8.87 -0.45
N THR A 86 -3.41 -9.39 -0.16
CA THR A 86 -2.22 -8.55 0.09
C THR A 86 -1.95 -7.59 -1.06
N GLU A 87 -2.07 -8.05 -2.32
CA GLU A 87 -1.87 -7.22 -3.50
C GLU A 87 -2.90 -6.08 -3.58
N ARG A 88 -4.14 -6.33 -3.14
CA ARG A 88 -5.17 -5.29 -3.09
C ARG A 88 -4.90 -4.30 -1.96
N ASN A 89 -4.46 -4.78 -0.81
CA ASN A 89 -4.04 -3.94 0.31
C ASN A 89 -2.90 -3.01 -0.10
N ARG A 90 -1.88 -3.52 -0.80
CA ARG A 90 -0.79 -2.72 -1.36
C ARG A 90 -1.28 -1.62 -2.30
N SER A 91 -2.23 -1.96 -3.18
CA SER A 91 -2.84 -0.99 -4.10
C SER A 91 -3.63 0.08 -3.34
N THR A 92 -4.38 -0.30 -2.30
CA THR A 92 -5.09 0.63 -1.41
C THR A 92 -4.11 1.55 -0.67
N ILE A 93 -3.08 0.99 -0.05
CA ILE A 93 -2.07 1.76 0.69
C ILE A 93 -1.37 2.77 -0.23
N ALA A 94 -0.98 2.36 -1.45
CA ALA A 94 -0.37 3.27 -2.42
C ALA A 94 -1.33 4.37 -2.90
N HIS A 95 -2.63 4.08 -2.99
CA HIS A 95 -3.69 5.05 -3.31
C HIS A 95 -3.85 6.09 -2.20
N GLU A 96 -3.97 5.64 -0.95
CA GLU A 96 -4.07 6.53 0.22
C GLU A 96 -2.80 7.37 0.41
N LEU A 97 -1.64 6.80 0.08
CA LEU A 97 -0.37 7.51 0.08
C LEU A 97 -0.34 8.65 -0.95
N ALA A 98 -0.90 8.45 -2.15
CA ALA A 98 -1.01 9.52 -3.13
C ALA A 98 -1.86 10.67 -2.60
N HIS A 99 -2.97 10.39 -1.91
CA HIS A 99 -3.78 11.43 -1.26
C HIS A 99 -2.98 12.23 -0.22
N LEU A 100 -2.11 11.59 0.55
CA LEU A 100 -1.29 12.25 1.57
C LEU A 100 -0.18 13.13 0.97
N LEU A 101 0.43 12.72 -0.12
CA LEU A 101 1.64 13.36 -0.62
C LEU A 101 1.39 14.50 -1.60
N PHE A 102 0.35 14.42 -2.44
CA PHE A 102 0.10 15.40 -3.48
C PHE A 102 -0.74 16.60 -3.01
N ILE A 103 -0.47 17.77 -3.62
CA ILE A 103 -1.32 18.95 -3.55
C ILE A 103 -2.40 18.79 -4.62
N TRP A 104 -3.62 18.52 -4.19
CA TRP A 104 -4.76 18.38 -5.08
C TRP A 104 -5.33 19.75 -5.44
N PRO A 105 -5.58 20.04 -6.73
CA PRO A 105 -6.18 21.32 -7.15
C PRO A 105 -7.61 21.49 -6.59
N GLU A 106 -7.93 22.66 -6.05
CA GLU A 106 -9.25 22.96 -5.47
C GLU A 106 -10.41 22.83 -6.47
N ASN A 107 -10.14 23.01 -7.77
CA ASN A 107 -11.14 22.90 -8.84
C ASN A 107 -11.29 21.49 -9.43
N MET A 108 -10.52 20.50 -8.93
CA MET A 108 -10.65 19.09 -9.34
C MET A 108 -11.77 18.43 -8.56
N ASP A 109 -12.69 17.78 -9.24
CA ASP A 109 -13.77 17.09 -8.55
C ASP A 109 -13.28 15.79 -7.87
N GLN A 110 -14.05 15.29 -6.89
CA GLN A 110 -13.66 14.12 -6.11
C GLN A 110 -13.45 12.88 -6.99
N SER A 111 -14.25 12.71 -8.04
CA SER A 111 -14.11 11.54 -8.92
C SER A 111 -12.85 11.59 -9.77
N GLU A 112 -12.43 12.79 -10.16
CA GLU A 112 -11.16 13.02 -10.87
C GLU A 112 -9.97 12.77 -9.94
N ILE A 113 -10.04 13.25 -8.69
CA ILE A 113 -9.01 12.99 -7.66
C ILE A 113 -8.85 11.49 -7.44
N GLU A 114 -9.93 10.75 -7.22
CA GLU A 114 -9.91 9.30 -7.02
C GLU A 114 -9.35 8.54 -8.23
N ALA A 115 -9.75 8.92 -9.43
CA ALA A 115 -9.25 8.33 -10.66
C ALA A 115 -7.74 8.57 -10.83
N LYS A 116 -7.29 9.80 -10.53
CA LYS A 116 -5.89 10.20 -10.62
C LYS A 116 -5.05 9.48 -9.54
N ALA A 117 -5.49 9.43 -8.30
CA ALA A 117 -4.82 8.69 -7.22
C ALA A 117 -4.69 7.20 -7.56
N THR A 118 -5.74 6.60 -8.15
CA THR A 118 -5.70 5.22 -8.64
C THR A 118 -4.68 5.02 -9.77
N ALA A 119 -4.59 5.95 -10.71
CA ALA A 119 -3.62 5.88 -11.80
C ALA A 119 -2.18 6.01 -11.30
N ILE A 120 -1.93 6.98 -10.40
CA ILE A 120 -0.63 7.20 -9.75
C ILE A 120 -0.20 5.97 -8.95
N SER A 121 -1.09 5.39 -8.14
CA SER A 121 -0.79 4.21 -7.33
C SER A 121 -0.42 3.00 -8.20
N GLY A 122 -1.11 2.82 -9.33
CA GLY A 122 -0.78 1.79 -10.30
C GLY A 122 0.61 1.99 -10.93
N ALA A 123 0.96 3.23 -11.32
CA ALA A 123 2.27 3.57 -11.86
C ALA A 123 3.38 3.48 -10.80
N PHE A 124 3.07 3.81 -9.54
CA PHE A 124 3.99 3.68 -8.41
C PHE A 124 4.37 2.22 -8.14
N LEU A 125 3.40 1.30 -8.15
CA LEU A 125 3.64 -0.13 -7.90
C LEU A 125 4.23 -0.85 -9.12
N PHE A 126 3.88 -0.42 -10.34
CA PHE A 126 4.36 -1.03 -11.58
C PHE A 126 4.66 0.05 -12.64
N PRO A 127 5.84 0.68 -12.58
CA PRO A 127 6.27 1.72 -13.50
C PRO A 127 6.22 1.32 -14.98
N ALA A 128 6.05 2.29 -15.87
CA ALA A 128 5.91 2.04 -17.30
C ALA A 128 7.13 1.34 -17.91
N GLU A 129 8.35 1.71 -17.49
CA GLU A 129 9.57 1.08 -18.02
C GLU A 129 9.69 -0.36 -17.56
N ASP A 130 9.34 -0.65 -16.31
CA ASP A 130 9.25 -2.01 -15.80
C ASP A 130 8.20 -2.82 -16.55
N ALA A 131 7.01 -2.27 -16.74
CA ALA A 131 5.94 -2.95 -17.48
C ALA A 131 6.35 -3.30 -18.92
N LYS A 132 7.04 -2.39 -19.61
CA LYS A 132 7.55 -2.63 -20.97
C LYS A 132 8.68 -3.66 -20.98
N ARG A 133 9.56 -3.65 -19.98
CA ARG A 133 10.66 -4.61 -19.84
C ARG A 133 10.14 -6.02 -19.58
N GLU A 134 9.22 -6.17 -18.62
CA GLU A 134 8.72 -7.47 -18.17
C GLU A 134 7.66 -8.06 -19.10
N LEU A 135 6.77 -7.23 -19.64
CA LEU A 135 5.68 -7.70 -20.48
C LEU A 135 5.99 -7.62 -21.98
N GLY A 136 6.99 -6.83 -22.38
CA GLY A 136 7.27 -6.46 -23.75
C GLY A 136 6.39 -5.31 -24.25
N LEU A 137 6.69 -4.82 -25.45
CA LEU A 137 5.99 -3.65 -26.00
C LEU A 137 4.59 -3.95 -26.53
N ARG A 138 4.29 -5.20 -26.85
CA ARG A 138 2.97 -5.64 -27.37
C ARG A 138 2.65 -7.07 -27.01
N ARG A 139 1.43 -7.28 -26.53
CA ARG A 139 0.86 -8.60 -26.24
C ARG A 139 -0.53 -8.74 -26.85
N ARG A 140 -0.86 -9.95 -27.31
CA ARG A 140 -2.19 -10.24 -27.88
C ARG A 140 -3.26 -10.40 -26.80
N SER A 141 -2.87 -10.88 -25.62
CA SER A 141 -3.79 -11.18 -24.52
C SER A 141 -3.07 -11.11 -23.19
N ILE A 142 -3.86 -11.05 -22.12
CA ILE A 142 -3.39 -11.27 -20.75
C ILE A 142 -3.45 -12.76 -20.47
N SER A 143 -2.30 -13.35 -20.17
CA SER A 143 -2.08 -14.79 -20.05
C SER A 143 -1.38 -15.14 -18.74
N ASN A 144 -1.36 -16.42 -18.39
CA ASN A 144 -0.91 -16.90 -17.08
C ASN A 144 0.60 -16.69 -16.82
N ASP A 145 1.41 -16.56 -17.87
CA ASP A 145 2.84 -16.22 -17.71
C ASP A 145 3.08 -14.87 -17.03
N MET A 146 2.12 -13.94 -17.14
CA MET A 146 2.19 -12.64 -16.45
C MET A 146 2.00 -12.73 -14.93
N THR A 147 1.51 -13.87 -14.40
CA THR A 147 1.36 -14.05 -12.95
C THR A 147 2.69 -14.00 -12.21
N THR A 148 3.78 -14.45 -12.83
CA THR A 148 5.12 -14.34 -12.25
C THR A 148 5.51 -12.88 -12.03
N VAL A 149 5.27 -12.03 -13.04
CA VAL A 149 5.52 -10.59 -12.95
C VAL A 149 4.62 -9.94 -11.89
N ALA A 150 3.33 -10.30 -11.87
CA ALA A 150 2.40 -9.79 -10.86
C ALA A 150 2.87 -10.15 -9.43
N THR A 151 3.35 -11.38 -9.23
CA THR A 151 3.88 -11.85 -7.96
C THR A 151 5.17 -11.11 -7.58
N GLU A 152 6.08 -10.91 -8.51
CA GLU A 152 7.36 -10.20 -8.29
C GLU A 152 7.12 -8.74 -7.86
N TYR A 153 6.18 -8.05 -8.52
CA TYR A 153 5.85 -6.66 -8.20
C TYR A 153 4.83 -6.53 -7.05
N GLY A 154 4.34 -7.65 -6.50
CA GLY A 154 3.36 -7.66 -5.43
C GLY A 154 2.06 -6.95 -5.81
N ILE A 155 1.57 -7.18 -7.03
CA ILE A 155 0.36 -6.57 -7.58
C ILE A 155 -0.64 -7.63 -8.05
N SER A 156 -1.92 -7.26 -8.05
CA SER A 156 -2.96 -8.15 -8.57
C SER A 156 -2.87 -8.26 -10.10
N MET A 157 -3.36 -9.37 -10.65
CA MET A 157 -3.52 -9.51 -12.10
C MET A 157 -4.48 -8.48 -12.69
N MET A 158 -5.45 -8.00 -11.90
CA MET A 158 -6.33 -6.91 -12.29
C MET A 158 -5.56 -5.59 -12.47
N LEU A 159 -4.65 -5.25 -11.55
CA LEU A 159 -3.80 -4.07 -11.65
C LEU A 159 -2.83 -4.21 -12.82
N LEU A 160 -2.12 -5.33 -12.94
CA LEU A 160 -1.20 -5.59 -14.04
C LEU A 160 -1.90 -5.45 -15.40
N ALA A 161 -3.09 -6.06 -15.54
CA ALA A 161 -3.89 -5.99 -16.77
C ALA A 161 -4.29 -4.55 -17.12
N LYS A 162 -4.70 -3.77 -16.11
CA LYS A 162 -5.04 -2.35 -16.30
C LYS A 162 -3.83 -1.53 -16.71
N ARG A 163 -2.67 -1.74 -16.08
CA ARG A 163 -1.41 -1.08 -16.45
C ARG A 163 -1.00 -1.44 -17.89
N ALA A 164 -1.05 -2.72 -18.26
CA ALA A 164 -0.74 -3.15 -19.62
C ALA A 164 -1.66 -2.51 -20.67
N GLN A 165 -2.94 -2.30 -20.34
CA GLN A 165 -3.91 -1.63 -21.22
C GLN A 165 -3.60 -0.12 -21.32
N VAL A 166 -3.38 0.59 -20.22
CA VAL A 166 -3.07 2.03 -20.19
C VAL A 166 -1.79 2.34 -20.98
N LEU A 167 -0.79 1.48 -20.87
CA LEU A 167 0.49 1.60 -21.58
C LEU A 167 0.45 1.11 -23.05
N GLY A 168 -0.71 0.66 -23.54
CA GLY A 168 -0.85 0.17 -24.91
C GLY A 168 -0.16 -1.17 -25.20
N ILE A 169 0.31 -1.87 -24.17
CA ILE A 169 0.91 -3.21 -24.30
C ILE A 169 -0.13 -4.24 -24.74
N VAL A 170 -1.36 -4.13 -24.24
CA VAL A 170 -2.52 -4.89 -24.70
C VAL A 170 -3.61 -3.95 -25.22
N SER A 171 -4.45 -4.45 -26.14
CA SER A 171 -5.59 -3.68 -26.63
C SER A 171 -6.73 -3.63 -25.61
N ASP A 172 -7.64 -2.65 -25.77
CA ASP A 172 -8.87 -2.56 -24.97
C ASP A 172 -9.72 -3.83 -25.04
N SER A 173 -9.76 -4.47 -26.20
CA SER A 173 -10.45 -5.74 -26.41
C SER A 173 -9.83 -6.85 -25.55
N ALA A 174 -8.50 -6.99 -25.57
CA ALA A 174 -7.80 -7.99 -24.77
C ALA A 174 -7.97 -7.78 -23.26
N TYR A 175 -7.95 -6.50 -22.82
CA TYR A 175 -8.24 -6.14 -21.44
C TYR A 175 -9.69 -6.49 -21.05
N LYS A 176 -10.67 -6.14 -21.89
CA LYS A 176 -12.09 -6.48 -21.66
C LYS A 176 -12.31 -7.99 -21.58
N ASP A 177 -11.70 -8.77 -22.46
CA ASP A 177 -11.77 -10.23 -22.44
C ASP A 177 -11.17 -10.80 -21.15
N PHE A 178 -10.09 -10.23 -20.66
CA PHE A 178 -9.52 -10.60 -19.35
C PHE A 178 -10.48 -10.26 -18.21
N CYS A 179 -11.06 -9.07 -18.18
CA CYS A 179 -12.02 -8.66 -17.15
C CYS A 179 -13.24 -9.59 -17.09
N ILE A 180 -13.73 -10.07 -18.24
CA ILE A 180 -14.83 -11.04 -18.30
C ILE A 180 -14.41 -12.37 -17.67
N ARG A 181 -13.22 -12.88 -17.99
CA ARG A 181 -12.69 -14.11 -17.37
C ARG A 181 -12.47 -13.95 -15.87
N ALA A 182 -11.83 -12.87 -15.44
CA ALA A 182 -11.58 -12.55 -14.04
C ALA A 182 -12.90 -12.45 -13.25
N SER A 183 -13.94 -11.86 -13.83
CA SER A 183 -15.27 -11.80 -13.22
C SER A 183 -15.88 -13.18 -13.03
N LYS A 184 -15.75 -14.09 -14.01
CA LYS A 184 -16.22 -15.48 -13.91
C LYS A 184 -15.49 -16.28 -12.84
N MET A 185 -14.22 -15.93 -12.56
CA MET A 185 -13.41 -16.53 -11.50
C MET A 185 -13.63 -15.87 -10.13
N GLY A 186 -14.47 -14.85 -10.03
CA GLY A 186 -14.70 -14.10 -8.80
C GLY A 186 -13.59 -13.11 -8.43
N TRP A 187 -12.58 -12.94 -9.27
CA TRP A 187 -11.37 -12.13 -8.98
C TRP A 187 -11.63 -10.63 -8.81
N ARG A 188 -12.78 -10.13 -9.25
CA ARG A 188 -13.16 -8.74 -8.97
C ARG A 188 -13.21 -8.41 -7.49
N ASN A 189 -13.66 -9.39 -6.69
CA ASN A 189 -13.85 -9.22 -5.26
C ASN A 189 -12.82 -10.01 -4.44
N ASN A 190 -12.39 -11.15 -4.95
CA ASN A 190 -11.52 -12.07 -4.24
C ASN A 190 -10.51 -12.73 -5.19
N GLU A 191 -9.55 -11.93 -5.68
CA GLU A 191 -8.39 -12.47 -6.37
C GLU A 191 -7.48 -13.15 -5.33
N PRO A 192 -7.08 -14.43 -5.53
CA PRO A 192 -6.21 -15.12 -4.58
C PRO A 192 -4.86 -14.42 -4.43
N SER A 193 -4.42 -14.20 -3.21
CA SER A 193 -3.08 -13.68 -2.94
C SER A 193 -1.99 -14.68 -3.35
N ARG A 194 -0.89 -14.14 -3.89
CA ARG A 194 0.29 -14.89 -4.34
C ARG A 194 1.56 -14.51 -3.59
N ILE A 195 1.45 -13.48 -2.77
CA ILE A 195 2.55 -12.97 -1.96
C ILE A 195 2.20 -13.11 -0.47
N PRO A 196 3.21 -13.21 0.41
CA PRO A 196 2.97 -13.20 1.85
C PRO A 196 2.32 -11.88 2.30
N GLU A 197 1.62 -11.93 3.43
CA GLU A 197 1.05 -10.74 4.05
C GLU A 197 2.16 -9.79 4.50
N GLU A 198 1.90 -8.49 4.29
CA GLU A 198 2.68 -7.40 4.88
C GLU A 198 1.88 -6.85 6.07
N ASN A 199 2.49 -6.88 7.26
CA ASN A 199 1.81 -6.48 8.48
C ASN A 199 2.48 -5.25 9.12
N PRO A 200 1.70 -4.27 9.62
CA PRO A 200 2.23 -3.14 10.38
C PRO A 200 2.97 -3.61 11.64
N ARG A 201 4.16 -3.06 11.87
CA ARG A 201 5.02 -3.43 13.03
C ARG A 201 5.31 -2.27 13.95
N LEU A 202 5.32 -1.05 13.42
CA LEU A 202 5.74 0.15 14.15
C LEU A 202 4.91 0.38 15.41
N PHE A 203 3.59 0.20 15.35
CA PHE A 203 2.73 0.40 16.52
C PHE A 203 3.04 -0.61 17.63
N ALA A 204 3.23 -1.89 17.28
CA ALA A 204 3.60 -2.92 18.26
C ALA A 204 4.99 -2.64 18.87
N GLN A 205 5.95 -2.20 18.06
CA GLN A 205 7.29 -1.81 18.53
C GLN A 205 7.23 -0.63 19.49
N LEU A 206 6.42 0.39 19.21
CA LEU A 206 6.25 1.57 20.08
C LEU A 206 5.60 1.20 21.41
N VAL A 207 4.57 0.33 21.37
CA VAL A 207 3.92 -0.18 22.59
C VAL A 207 4.91 -1.00 23.42
N GLY A 208 5.65 -1.92 22.78
CA GLY A 208 6.66 -2.73 23.46
C GLY A 208 7.74 -1.88 24.10
N ARG A 209 8.20 -0.85 23.40
CA ARG A 209 9.16 0.11 23.96
C ARG A 209 8.59 0.88 25.16
N ALA A 210 7.38 1.42 25.06
CA ALA A 210 6.74 2.15 26.14
C ALA A 210 6.52 1.30 27.40
N VAL A 211 6.28 -0.02 27.22
CA VAL A 211 6.22 -0.97 28.33
C VAL A 211 7.61 -1.17 28.96
N ASN A 212 8.64 -1.38 28.14
CA ASN A 212 10.00 -1.63 28.63
C ASN A 212 10.65 -0.40 29.27
N GLU A 213 10.25 0.82 28.87
CA GLU A 213 10.65 2.08 29.47
C GLU A 213 9.77 2.47 30.68
N GLU A 214 8.83 1.61 31.08
CA GLU A 214 7.90 1.82 32.20
C GLU A 214 6.94 3.01 32.02
N ASP A 215 6.80 3.55 30.81
CA ASP A 215 5.86 4.62 30.48
C ASP A 215 4.40 4.15 30.55
N ILE A 216 4.17 2.88 30.24
CA ILE A 216 2.87 2.20 30.37
C ILE A 216 3.03 0.81 30.98
N SER A 217 1.97 0.32 31.63
CA SER A 217 1.95 -1.05 32.18
C SER A 217 1.80 -2.11 31.08
N LEU A 218 2.23 -3.35 31.36
CA LEU A 218 1.96 -4.52 30.51
C LEU A 218 0.45 -4.67 30.22
N GLN A 219 -0.40 -4.45 31.23
CA GLN A 219 -1.86 -4.48 31.04
C GLN A 219 -2.30 -3.46 29.99
N ARG A 220 -1.79 -2.22 30.09
CA ARG A 220 -2.10 -1.18 29.09
C ARG A 220 -1.56 -1.49 27.71
N GLY A 221 -0.37 -2.10 27.64
CA GLY A 221 0.20 -2.59 26.38
C GLY A 221 -0.68 -3.63 25.72
N ALA A 222 -1.16 -4.63 26.47
CA ALA A 222 -2.08 -5.66 25.99
C ALA A 222 -3.40 -5.07 25.48
N GLU A 223 -3.97 -4.08 26.18
CA GLU A 223 -5.17 -3.36 25.74
C GLU A 223 -4.96 -2.60 24.42
N LEU A 224 -3.83 -1.90 24.28
CA LEU A 224 -3.50 -1.12 23.09
C LEU A 224 -3.31 -2.00 21.85
N LEU A 225 -2.63 -3.14 22.00
CA LEU A 225 -2.41 -4.09 20.93
C LEU A 225 -3.60 -5.04 20.69
N LYS A 226 -4.60 -5.01 21.60
CA LYS A 226 -5.76 -5.94 21.57
C LYS A 226 -5.33 -7.41 21.60
N VAL A 227 -4.28 -7.72 22.35
CA VAL A 227 -3.74 -9.07 22.50
C VAL A 227 -3.90 -9.59 23.92
N PRO A 228 -3.87 -10.92 24.16
CA PRO A 228 -3.81 -11.50 25.50
C PRO A 228 -2.59 -11.00 26.28
N TYR A 229 -2.71 -10.94 27.60
CA TYR A 229 -1.62 -10.48 28.50
C TYR A 229 -0.34 -11.31 28.31
N GLU A 230 -0.45 -12.59 28.11
CA GLU A 230 0.68 -13.49 27.88
C GLU A 230 1.46 -13.12 26.62
N GLN A 231 0.78 -12.62 25.59
CA GLN A 231 1.42 -12.24 24.34
C GLN A 231 2.23 -10.94 24.48
N ILE A 232 1.75 -9.94 25.23
CA ILE A 232 2.54 -8.74 25.50
C ILE A 232 3.75 -9.03 26.38
N VAL A 233 3.62 -9.98 27.33
CA VAL A 233 4.75 -10.45 28.13
C VAL A 233 5.82 -11.06 27.24
N GLN A 234 5.44 -11.92 26.27
CA GLN A 234 6.37 -12.50 25.31
C GLN A 234 7.04 -11.46 24.41
N LEU A 235 6.29 -10.41 24.05
CA LEU A 235 6.82 -9.32 23.21
C LEU A 235 7.84 -8.46 23.96
N CYS A 236 7.64 -8.20 25.26
CA CYS A 236 8.42 -7.25 26.07
C CYS A 236 9.49 -7.91 26.95
N CYS A 237 9.30 -9.16 27.36
CA CYS A 237 10.20 -9.85 28.27
C CYS A 237 10.97 -10.95 27.56
N TYR A 238 12.30 -10.96 27.73
CA TYR A 238 13.09 -12.13 27.34
C TYR A 238 12.65 -13.33 28.19
N SER A 239 12.10 -14.36 27.57
CA SER A 239 11.96 -15.66 28.26
C SER A 239 13.38 -16.17 28.50
N GLU A 240 13.77 -16.35 29.73
CA GLU A 240 14.94 -17.21 30.02
C GLU A 240 14.59 -18.61 29.51
N VAL A 241 15.33 -19.08 28.51
CA VAL A 241 15.24 -20.42 27.92
C VAL A 241 15.91 -21.41 28.87
#